data_7183d6d44fab78e7e4c6d5201d265154
#
_entry.id   7183d6d44fab78e7e4c6d5201d265154
#
_cell.length_a   1.000
_cell.length_b   1.000
_cell.length_c   1.000
_cell.angle_alpha   90.00
_cell.angle_beta   90.00
_cell.angle_gamma   90.00
#
_symmetry.space_group_name_H-M   'P 1'
#
loop_
_entity.id
_entity.type
_entity.pdbx_description
1 polymer ?
#
loop_
_entity_poly.entity_id
_entity_poly.type
_entity_poly.pdbx_seq_one_letter_code
_entity_poly.pdbx_strand_id
1 'polypeptide(L)'
;MGSLSTRRPARIGNAMGAVTDLPENMSVLAKRKDIDFIVGDWMSEYNMSSCGSLKAARAGQTNAASEDAFEVNFLESVEPALADIARNGIKLAVNAGASDTERLYDRLVELISQKNLDLKVGWVEGDEVYEAILKCRKDGYKFRNITTGQQLDSWEFDPIYAQCYLGCWGIVEAFRNGADIVVCGRVADAAPTMAAAAFWHGWTRDSYAELAHALVAGHMIECSFYVTGGNFTGFKSLPRSTTPLLSLPIASIQHDGTFHVGMEDRQERGGEVSIDTCRSQLLYELQGKRYYNSDVVAILDQIKMEPSAPNSVYVYNIGFEKPPPTTKVGITAKGGYQAEVHYYMTGLDIAQKASMLEEQLRYCLDTEKFHTLKFTTTGSCAPNPDSQDAATVDFRIFAQARTEEALAPAKFLKPCLYIVMSAYPGATFGMENRPGLPKPYYEYFVTTVPQSLIKHVAHIPFANKSIAIDTPTDTVDYVPEQEIEEAVNPRPLESFGPTVTLPLGTIVHARSGDKGSDANVGFFVHSQDEYEWLRSLLSVQCLKSLLQNSYNGKRIERFELPHIKAVHFLLKDHLDRGVAASSSYDSLGKNVAEYLRAKHVQIPKIFVSRGSI
;
A
#
# COMPACT_ATOMS: atom_id res chain seq x y z
N MET A 1 30.87 31.21 16.52
CA MET A 1 29.92 30.53 15.67
C MET A 1 30.73 29.77 14.63
N GLY A 2 31.01 28.48 14.88
CA GLY A 2 31.68 27.63 13.93
C GLY A 2 30.70 27.32 12.80
N SER A 3 31.11 27.42 11.54
CA SER A 3 30.32 27.01 10.40
C SER A 3 29.98 25.53 10.58
N LEU A 4 28.70 25.22 10.78
CA LEU A 4 28.19 23.86 10.63
C LEU A 4 28.50 23.47 9.18
N SER A 5 29.53 22.66 8.98
CA SER A 5 29.78 21.98 7.71
C SER A 5 28.49 21.17 7.41
N THR A 6 27.68 21.67 6.51
CA THR A 6 26.49 20.93 6.04
C THR A 6 26.98 19.61 5.46
N ARG A 7 26.62 18.49 6.09
CA ARG A 7 26.86 17.16 5.51
C ARG A 7 26.23 17.13 4.11
N ARG A 8 26.83 16.37 3.19
CA ARG A 8 26.19 16.10 1.90
C ARG A 8 24.83 15.42 2.10
N PRO A 9 23.95 15.44 1.11
CA PRO A 9 22.66 14.74 1.18
C PRO A 9 22.80 13.28 1.60
N ALA A 10 21.87 12.79 2.41
CA ALA A 10 21.73 11.36 2.69
C ALA A 10 21.18 10.66 1.43
N ARG A 11 21.87 9.65 0.92
CA ARG A 11 21.44 8.89 -0.25
C ARG A 11 20.87 7.54 0.17
N ILE A 12 19.58 7.35 -0.05
CA ILE A 12 18.78 6.23 0.44
C ILE A 12 18.14 5.52 -0.74
N GLY A 13 18.56 4.28 -1.00
CA GLY A 13 17.95 3.43 -2.02
C GLY A 13 16.89 2.52 -1.40
N ASN A 14 15.78 2.29 -2.11
CA ASN A 14 14.79 1.31 -1.68
C ASN A 14 14.89 0.05 -2.54
N ALA A 15 15.08 -1.10 -1.87
CA ALA A 15 15.24 -2.40 -2.50
C ALA A 15 13.90 -3.12 -2.73
N MET A 16 12.91 -2.91 -1.87
CA MET A 16 11.66 -3.69 -1.84
C MET A 16 10.49 -2.80 -1.48
N GLY A 17 9.41 -2.87 -2.23
CA GLY A 17 8.13 -2.23 -1.93
C GLY A 17 7.00 -3.24 -1.67
N ALA A 18 7.29 -4.53 -1.79
CA ALA A 18 6.37 -5.63 -1.47
C ALA A 18 7.14 -6.94 -1.28
N VAL A 19 6.57 -7.88 -0.53
CA VAL A 19 7.14 -9.24 -0.32
C VAL A 19 7.34 -10.02 -1.63
N THR A 20 6.71 -9.59 -2.72
CA THR A 20 6.76 -10.24 -4.04
C THR A 20 7.77 -9.61 -5.00
N ASP A 21 8.52 -8.60 -4.57
CA ASP A 21 9.58 -8.01 -5.39
C ASP A 21 10.77 -8.98 -5.55
N LEU A 22 11.59 -8.70 -6.55
CA LEU A 22 12.74 -9.54 -6.88
C LEU A 22 13.81 -9.50 -5.78
N PRO A 23 14.23 -10.65 -5.21
CA PRO A 23 15.23 -10.69 -4.12
C PRO A 23 16.57 -10.05 -4.49
N GLU A 24 17.00 -10.13 -5.75
CA GLU A 24 18.25 -9.55 -6.23
C GLU A 24 18.32 -8.02 -6.17
N ASN A 25 17.21 -7.31 -6.00
CA ASN A 25 17.19 -5.85 -5.93
C ASN A 25 18.10 -5.31 -4.81
N MET A 26 18.13 -5.98 -3.66
CA MET A 26 19.01 -5.59 -2.56
C MET A 26 20.48 -5.69 -2.95
N SER A 27 20.88 -6.75 -3.65
CA SER A 27 22.25 -6.91 -4.16
C SER A 27 22.62 -5.86 -5.20
N VAL A 28 21.67 -5.42 -6.02
CA VAL A 28 21.89 -4.34 -7.00
C VAL A 28 22.25 -3.05 -6.29
N LEU A 29 21.50 -2.66 -5.26
CA LEU A 29 21.80 -1.47 -4.46
C LEU A 29 23.07 -1.64 -3.61
N ALA A 30 23.28 -2.80 -2.99
CA ALA A 30 24.43 -3.03 -2.12
C ALA A 30 25.79 -2.90 -2.82
N LYS A 31 25.86 -3.16 -4.13
CA LYS A 31 27.07 -2.97 -4.96
C LYS A 31 27.43 -1.51 -5.21
N ARG A 32 26.50 -0.59 -4.97
CA ARG A 32 26.73 0.85 -5.19
C ARG A 32 27.62 1.46 -4.11
N LYS A 33 28.51 2.35 -4.51
CA LYS A 33 29.40 3.09 -3.59
C LYS A 33 28.91 4.49 -3.25
N ASP A 34 27.80 4.91 -3.87
CA ASP A 34 27.27 6.28 -3.79
C ASP A 34 25.95 6.34 -3.00
N ILE A 35 25.52 5.25 -2.35
CA ILE A 35 24.41 5.24 -1.40
C ILE A 35 24.90 5.01 0.02
N ASP A 36 24.17 5.57 0.99
CA ASP A 36 24.48 5.48 2.42
C ASP A 36 23.61 4.45 3.12
N PHE A 37 22.37 4.32 2.64
CA PHE A 37 21.35 3.46 3.22
C PHE A 37 20.61 2.67 2.15
N ILE A 38 20.25 1.45 2.53
CA ILE A 38 19.21 0.68 1.86
C ILE A 38 18.03 0.58 2.82
N VAL A 39 16.83 0.79 2.29
CA VAL A 39 15.57 0.55 2.98
C VAL A 39 14.72 -0.42 2.19
N GLY A 40 13.67 -0.95 2.80
CA GLY A 40 12.71 -1.80 2.10
C GLY A 40 11.48 -2.04 2.95
N ASP A 41 10.34 -2.18 2.27
CA ASP A 41 9.04 -2.44 2.86
C ASP A 41 8.56 -3.86 2.50
N TRP A 42 8.43 -4.71 3.52
CA TRP A 42 7.89 -6.07 3.44
C TRP A 42 6.48 -6.17 4.03
N MET A 43 5.95 -5.07 4.61
CA MET A 43 4.72 -5.12 5.38
C MET A 43 3.54 -4.51 4.62
N SER A 44 2.43 -5.24 4.64
CA SER A 44 1.11 -4.77 4.24
C SER A 44 0.09 -5.17 5.30
N GLU A 45 -1.15 -4.69 5.19
CA GLU A 45 -2.24 -5.12 6.07
C GLU A 45 -2.53 -6.63 5.95
N TYR A 46 -2.27 -7.21 4.76
CA TYR A 46 -2.34 -8.65 4.56
C TYR A 46 -1.27 -9.41 5.39
N ASN A 47 0.00 -8.96 5.33
CA ASN A 47 1.09 -9.55 6.10
C ASN A 47 0.87 -9.41 7.62
N MET A 48 0.36 -8.25 8.08
CA MET A 48 -0.01 -8.05 9.48
C MET A 48 -1.03 -9.11 9.93
N SER A 49 -2.02 -9.40 9.09
CA SER A 49 -3.05 -10.39 9.41
C SER A 49 -2.50 -11.82 9.37
N SER A 50 -1.76 -12.20 8.34
CA SER A 50 -1.22 -13.57 8.16
C SER A 50 -0.14 -13.90 9.18
N CYS A 51 0.90 -13.08 9.32
CA CYS A 51 1.99 -13.28 10.28
C CYS A 51 1.48 -13.16 11.73
N GLY A 52 0.58 -12.19 11.99
CA GLY A 52 -0.06 -12.04 13.31
C GLY A 52 -0.84 -13.27 13.72
N SER A 53 -1.57 -13.89 12.78
CA SER A 53 -2.31 -15.13 13.05
C SER A 53 -1.39 -16.33 13.32
N LEU A 54 -0.26 -16.44 12.60
CA LEU A 54 0.75 -17.48 12.84
C LEU A 54 1.36 -17.33 14.25
N LYS A 55 1.71 -16.11 14.65
CA LYS A 55 2.23 -15.83 15.99
C LYS A 55 1.20 -16.14 17.08
N ALA A 56 -0.05 -15.71 16.90
CA ALA A 56 -1.13 -15.99 17.85
C ALA A 56 -1.42 -17.50 18.00
N ALA A 57 -1.41 -18.24 16.91
CA ALA A 57 -1.59 -19.70 16.95
C ALA A 57 -0.46 -20.41 17.70
N ARG A 58 0.76 -19.89 17.66
CA ARG A 58 1.94 -20.43 18.34
C ARG A 58 1.93 -20.20 19.85
N ALA A 59 1.35 -19.12 20.33
CA ALA A 59 1.31 -18.77 21.74
C ALA A 59 0.63 -19.82 22.65
N GLY A 60 -0.12 -20.77 22.09
CA GLY A 60 -0.75 -21.90 22.80
C GLY A 60 -0.05 -23.26 22.64
N GLN A 61 1.08 -23.33 21.92
CA GLN A 61 1.73 -24.61 21.56
C GLN A 61 3.13 -24.75 22.17
N THR A 62 3.41 -25.95 22.74
CA THR A 62 4.70 -26.28 23.36
C THR A 62 5.76 -26.83 22.39
N ASN A 63 5.43 -27.03 21.11
CA ASN A 63 6.33 -27.63 20.12
C ASN A 63 6.98 -26.58 19.20
N ALA A 64 8.31 -26.53 19.21
CA ALA A 64 9.17 -25.53 18.59
C ALA A 64 9.28 -25.57 17.04
N ALA A 65 8.53 -26.41 16.33
CA ALA A 65 8.57 -26.52 14.86
C ALA A 65 7.45 -25.71 14.19
N SER A 66 7.19 -24.50 14.66
CA SER A 66 6.17 -23.62 14.08
C SER A 66 6.76 -22.74 12.99
N GLU A 67 5.97 -22.45 11.97
CA GLU A 67 6.31 -21.52 10.89
C GLU A 67 6.75 -20.15 11.46
N ASP A 68 7.73 -19.54 10.82
CA ASP A 68 8.21 -18.21 11.17
C ASP A 68 7.11 -17.16 10.89
N ALA A 69 6.90 -16.22 11.81
CA ALA A 69 5.95 -15.13 11.67
C ALA A 69 6.64 -13.80 11.28
N PHE A 70 7.79 -13.89 10.64
CA PHE A 70 8.50 -12.82 9.94
C PHE A 70 8.55 -13.12 8.43
N GLU A 71 8.95 -12.17 7.61
CA GLU A 71 9.01 -12.34 6.15
C GLU A 71 10.29 -13.06 5.74
N VAL A 72 10.16 -14.35 5.46
CA VAL A 72 11.31 -15.25 5.18
C VAL A 72 12.08 -14.89 3.91
N ASN A 73 11.41 -14.32 2.90
CA ASN A 73 12.04 -13.88 1.65
C ASN A 73 13.01 -12.70 1.85
N PHE A 74 12.95 -12.01 2.98
CA PHE A 74 13.99 -11.05 3.36
C PHE A 74 15.37 -11.72 3.48
N LEU A 75 15.44 -12.92 4.04
CA LEU A 75 16.70 -13.65 4.15
C LEU A 75 17.27 -14.01 2.76
N GLU A 76 16.41 -14.37 1.81
CA GLU A 76 16.81 -14.62 0.41
C GLU A 76 17.36 -13.35 -0.24
N SER A 77 16.78 -12.19 0.08
CA SER A 77 17.19 -10.89 -0.47
C SER A 77 18.49 -10.39 0.16
N VAL A 78 18.64 -10.50 1.48
CA VAL A 78 19.77 -9.91 2.21
C VAL A 78 21.02 -10.78 2.13
N GLU A 79 20.88 -12.10 2.12
CA GLU A 79 22.02 -13.03 2.16
C GLU A 79 23.07 -12.77 1.07
N PRO A 80 22.73 -12.62 -0.22
CA PRO A 80 23.71 -12.31 -1.26
C PRO A 80 24.25 -10.88 -1.18
N ALA A 81 23.57 -9.96 -0.50
CA ALA A 81 23.94 -8.56 -0.39
C ALA A 81 24.91 -8.25 0.81
N LEU A 82 24.93 -9.10 1.85
CA LEU A 82 25.63 -8.83 3.11
C LEU A 82 27.11 -8.45 2.93
N ALA A 83 27.84 -9.15 2.04
CA ALA A 83 29.25 -8.87 1.82
C ALA A 83 29.49 -7.50 1.18
N ASP A 84 28.61 -7.06 0.28
CA ASP A 84 28.69 -5.75 -0.34
C ASP A 84 28.23 -4.65 0.62
N ILE A 85 27.21 -4.88 1.44
CA ILE A 85 26.77 -3.99 2.53
C ILE A 85 27.94 -3.72 3.49
N ALA A 86 28.61 -4.78 3.95
CA ALA A 86 29.77 -4.66 4.85
C ALA A 86 30.94 -3.91 4.19
N ARG A 87 31.28 -4.27 2.96
CA ARG A 87 32.39 -3.67 2.21
C ARG A 87 32.19 -2.18 1.94
N ASN A 88 30.97 -1.80 1.58
CA ASN A 88 30.65 -0.43 1.19
C ASN A 88 30.19 0.44 2.37
N GLY A 89 30.07 -0.12 3.58
CA GLY A 89 29.64 0.58 4.80
C GLY A 89 28.19 1.10 4.71
N ILE A 90 27.35 0.42 3.94
CA ILE A 90 25.93 0.78 3.77
C ILE A 90 25.16 0.35 5.01
N LYS A 91 24.26 1.22 5.49
CA LYS A 91 23.34 0.87 6.57
C LYS A 91 22.00 0.37 6.01
N LEU A 92 21.38 -0.58 6.71
CA LEU A 92 20.14 -1.22 6.29
C LEU A 92 19.05 -1.05 7.35
N ALA A 93 17.85 -0.62 6.96
CA ALA A 93 16.67 -0.61 7.84
C ALA A 93 15.46 -1.19 7.10
N VAL A 94 14.81 -2.19 7.70
CA VAL A 94 13.68 -2.92 7.08
C VAL A 94 12.62 -3.32 8.11
N ASN A 95 11.38 -3.50 7.66
CA ASN A 95 10.25 -3.95 8.48
C ASN A 95 9.90 -5.43 8.29
N ALA A 96 10.83 -6.22 7.75
CA ALA A 96 10.66 -7.65 7.48
C ALA A 96 10.46 -8.52 8.73
N GLY A 97 10.65 -7.96 9.94
CA GLY A 97 10.36 -8.64 11.21
C GLY A 97 8.90 -9.02 11.38
N ALA A 98 8.01 -8.35 10.63
CA ALA A 98 6.58 -8.61 10.63
C ALA A 98 6.03 -8.75 12.07
N SER A 99 5.57 -9.93 12.48
CA SER A 99 5.08 -10.18 13.83
C SER A 99 6.12 -10.85 14.75
N ASP A 100 7.34 -11.11 14.28
CA ASP A 100 8.35 -11.91 15.00
C ASP A 100 9.78 -11.35 14.81
N THR A 101 9.94 -10.08 15.13
CA THR A 101 11.16 -9.31 14.86
C THR A 101 12.40 -9.87 15.56
N GLU A 102 12.28 -10.29 16.84
CA GLU A 102 13.39 -10.87 17.58
C GLU A 102 13.90 -12.16 16.92
N ARG A 103 12.99 -13.00 16.44
CA ARG A 103 13.37 -14.24 15.76
C ARG A 103 14.05 -13.98 14.42
N LEU A 104 13.61 -12.96 13.67
CA LEU A 104 14.32 -12.53 12.48
C LEU A 104 15.72 -12.01 12.82
N TYR A 105 15.85 -11.23 13.90
CA TYR A 105 17.15 -10.78 14.39
C TYR A 105 18.08 -11.98 14.65
N ASP A 106 17.63 -13.00 15.38
CA ASP A 106 18.43 -14.20 15.68
C ASP A 106 18.89 -14.90 14.39
N ARG A 107 18.00 -15.11 13.44
CA ARG A 107 18.31 -15.73 12.14
C ARG A 107 19.33 -14.91 11.34
N LEU A 108 19.19 -13.60 11.34
CA LEU A 108 20.10 -12.71 10.62
C LEU A 108 21.50 -12.69 11.25
N VAL A 109 21.59 -12.66 12.57
CA VAL A 109 22.88 -12.74 13.29
C VAL A 109 23.58 -14.07 13.04
N GLU A 110 22.84 -15.19 13.05
CA GLU A 110 23.37 -16.49 12.69
C GLU A 110 23.92 -16.50 11.25
N LEU A 111 23.18 -15.96 10.29
CA LEU A 111 23.57 -15.87 8.88
C LEU A 111 24.85 -15.02 8.69
N ILE A 112 24.94 -13.87 9.36
CA ILE A 112 26.13 -12.99 9.34
C ILE A 112 27.35 -13.71 9.90
N SER A 113 27.18 -14.44 11.01
CA SER A 113 28.25 -15.23 11.65
C SER A 113 28.75 -16.35 10.73
N GLN A 114 27.84 -17.09 10.08
CA GLN A 114 28.20 -18.14 9.12
C GLN A 114 29.03 -17.61 7.95
N LYS A 115 28.79 -16.36 7.54
CA LYS A 115 29.56 -15.68 6.49
C LYS A 115 30.84 -15.00 6.96
N ASN A 116 31.15 -15.06 8.26
CA ASN A 116 32.30 -14.39 8.89
C ASN A 116 32.35 -12.88 8.60
N LEU A 117 31.20 -12.19 8.67
CA LEU A 117 31.10 -10.74 8.46
C LEU A 117 30.99 -10.02 9.80
N ASP A 118 31.60 -8.81 9.88
CA ASP A 118 31.48 -7.91 11.04
C ASP A 118 30.37 -6.87 10.76
N LEU A 119 29.11 -7.30 10.89
CA LEU A 119 27.93 -6.44 10.79
C LEU A 119 27.16 -6.50 12.11
N LYS A 120 26.82 -5.34 12.64
CA LYS A 120 26.11 -5.18 13.91
C LYS A 120 24.61 -5.01 13.65
N VAL A 121 23.82 -5.91 14.22
CA VAL A 121 22.37 -5.90 14.06
C VAL A 121 21.70 -5.37 15.33
N GLY A 122 20.80 -4.40 15.15
CA GLY A 122 19.82 -3.98 16.16
C GLY A 122 18.40 -4.34 15.71
N TRP A 123 17.47 -4.33 16.63
CA TRP A 123 16.06 -4.54 16.32
C TRP A 123 15.14 -3.66 17.16
N VAL A 124 13.92 -3.44 16.67
CA VAL A 124 12.94 -2.55 17.31
C VAL A 124 11.72 -3.35 17.74
N GLU A 125 11.30 -3.13 19.00
CA GLU A 125 10.14 -3.73 19.66
C GLU A 125 9.10 -2.67 19.98
N GLY A 126 7.84 -3.09 20.11
CA GLY A 126 6.74 -2.26 20.62
C GLY A 126 5.55 -2.13 19.69
N ASP A 127 5.61 -2.68 18.50
CA ASP A 127 4.51 -2.69 17.53
C ASP A 127 3.38 -3.65 17.93
N GLU A 128 3.66 -4.74 18.66
CA GLU A 128 2.63 -5.63 19.19
C GLU A 128 1.91 -4.99 20.38
N VAL A 129 0.62 -4.71 20.22
CA VAL A 129 -0.19 -3.97 21.21
C VAL A 129 -1.46 -4.71 21.64
N TYR A 130 -1.56 -6.00 21.35
CA TYR A 130 -2.77 -6.77 21.63
C TYR A 130 -3.19 -6.73 23.11
N GLU A 131 -2.25 -6.99 24.03
CA GLU A 131 -2.52 -6.95 25.48
C GLU A 131 -2.86 -5.52 25.95
N ALA A 132 -2.23 -4.50 25.38
CA ALA A 132 -2.57 -3.10 25.67
C ALA A 132 -4.01 -2.75 25.24
N ILE A 133 -4.43 -3.21 24.05
CA ILE A 133 -5.81 -3.06 23.56
C ILE A 133 -6.82 -3.73 24.51
N LEU A 134 -6.55 -4.98 24.91
CA LEU A 134 -7.43 -5.73 25.83
C LEU A 134 -7.56 -5.02 27.19
N LYS A 135 -6.44 -4.52 27.73
CA LYS A 135 -6.44 -3.75 28.98
C LYS A 135 -7.24 -2.47 28.84
N CYS A 136 -6.99 -1.66 27.80
CA CYS A 136 -7.72 -0.41 27.57
C CYS A 136 -9.24 -0.64 27.43
N ARG A 137 -9.66 -1.72 26.76
CA ARG A 137 -11.09 -2.09 26.69
C ARG A 137 -11.67 -2.36 28.08
N LYS A 138 -10.97 -3.09 28.94
CA LYS A 138 -11.40 -3.35 30.35
C LYS A 138 -11.50 -2.05 31.14
N ASP A 139 -10.60 -1.11 30.89
CA ASP A 139 -10.57 0.21 31.54
C ASP A 139 -11.62 1.20 30.94
N GLY A 140 -12.43 0.73 29.97
CA GLY A 140 -13.54 1.49 29.37
C GLY A 140 -13.17 2.36 28.16
N TYR A 141 -11.94 2.24 27.65
CA TYR A 141 -11.56 2.96 26.42
C TYR A 141 -12.33 2.41 25.21
N LYS A 142 -12.85 3.30 24.36
CA LYS A 142 -13.66 2.96 23.20
C LYS A 142 -12.83 3.09 21.91
N PHE A 143 -12.42 1.96 21.37
CA PHE A 143 -11.76 1.91 20.06
C PHE A 143 -12.79 2.02 18.93
N ARG A 144 -12.56 2.96 18.03
CA ARG A 144 -13.43 3.23 16.88
C ARG A 144 -12.66 2.97 15.59
N ASN A 145 -13.28 2.24 14.68
CA ASN A 145 -12.73 2.06 13.33
C ASN A 145 -12.65 3.41 12.62
N ILE A 146 -11.47 3.76 12.12
CA ILE A 146 -11.21 5.09 11.51
C ILE A 146 -11.88 5.26 10.14
N THR A 147 -12.27 4.18 9.48
CA THR A 147 -12.97 4.19 8.18
C THR A 147 -14.48 4.13 8.36
N THR A 148 -14.97 3.11 9.07
CA THR A 148 -16.41 2.82 9.17
C THR A 148 -17.08 3.50 10.36
N GLY A 149 -16.31 3.95 11.35
CA GLY A 149 -16.82 4.50 12.60
C GLY A 149 -17.37 3.45 13.58
N GLN A 150 -17.34 2.17 13.25
CA GLN A 150 -17.80 1.07 14.09
C GLN A 150 -16.99 1.00 15.40
N GLN A 151 -17.66 0.71 16.51
CA GLN A 151 -16.99 0.44 17.79
C GLN A 151 -16.43 -0.99 17.80
N LEU A 152 -15.23 -1.19 18.35
CA LEU A 152 -14.62 -2.50 18.50
C LEU A 152 -15.49 -3.45 19.34
N ASP A 153 -16.20 -2.93 20.33
CA ASP A 153 -17.11 -3.73 21.18
C ASP A 153 -18.34 -4.27 20.43
N SER A 154 -18.68 -3.66 19.28
CA SER A 154 -19.75 -4.11 18.39
C SER A 154 -19.24 -4.87 17.16
N TRP A 155 -17.94 -5.07 17.06
CA TRP A 155 -17.36 -5.88 16.00
C TRP A 155 -17.64 -7.36 16.26
N GLU A 156 -18.20 -8.05 15.29
CA GLU A 156 -18.69 -9.42 15.44
C GLU A 156 -17.57 -10.49 15.44
N PHE A 157 -16.30 -10.07 15.42
CA PHE A 157 -15.15 -10.96 15.39
C PHE A 157 -14.31 -10.78 16.66
N ASP A 158 -13.74 -11.89 17.13
CA ASP A 158 -12.86 -11.89 18.28
C ASP A 158 -11.43 -11.57 17.85
N PRO A 159 -10.84 -10.47 18.35
CA PRO A 159 -9.44 -10.14 18.10
C PRO A 159 -8.50 -11.26 18.54
N ILE A 160 -7.50 -11.56 17.71
CA ILE A 160 -6.44 -12.54 18.00
C ILE A 160 -5.06 -11.93 18.05
N TYR A 161 -4.87 -10.77 17.41
CA TYR A 161 -3.60 -10.07 17.33
C TYR A 161 -3.81 -8.57 17.04
N ALA A 162 -2.86 -7.72 17.42
CA ALA A 162 -2.90 -6.30 17.10
C ALA A 162 -1.49 -5.71 16.98
N GLN A 163 -1.24 -4.95 15.91
CA GLN A 163 0.01 -4.22 15.70
C GLN A 163 -0.25 -2.74 15.44
N CYS A 164 0.58 -1.88 16.05
CA CYS A 164 0.58 -0.45 15.79
C CYS A 164 1.72 -0.04 14.85
N TYR A 165 1.54 1.09 14.18
CA TYR A 165 2.53 1.68 13.29
C TYR A 165 3.50 2.53 14.10
N LEU A 166 4.69 1.99 14.42
CA LEU A 166 5.73 2.74 15.11
C LEU A 166 6.34 3.81 14.22
N GLY A 167 6.88 4.85 14.82
CA GLY A 167 7.67 5.88 14.16
C GLY A 167 9.12 5.47 13.92
N CYS A 168 9.94 6.43 13.49
CA CYS A 168 11.32 6.20 13.06
C CYS A 168 12.36 6.13 14.22
N TRP A 169 12.01 6.60 15.41
CA TRP A 169 13.02 6.87 16.46
C TRP A 169 13.69 5.64 17.04
N GLY A 170 13.03 4.48 17.05
CA GLY A 170 13.68 3.21 17.42
C GLY A 170 14.83 2.87 16.48
N ILE A 171 14.65 3.07 15.18
CA ILE A 171 15.68 2.85 14.15
C ILE A 171 16.82 3.87 14.30
N VAL A 172 16.48 5.15 14.53
CA VAL A 172 17.47 6.23 14.76
C VAL A 172 18.38 5.89 15.94
N GLU A 173 17.80 5.47 17.07
CA GLU A 173 18.59 5.12 18.28
C GLU A 173 19.46 3.88 18.05
N ALA A 174 18.99 2.88 17.31
CA ALA A 174 19.82 1.74 16.94
C ALA A 174 21.04 2.16 16.10
N PHE A 175 20.85 3.02 15.09
CA PHE A 175 21.94 3.55 14.28
C PHE A 175 22.89 4.45 15.08
N ARG A 176 22.39 5.29 15.98
CA ARG A 176 23.21 6.14 16.88
C ARG A 176 24.12 5.33 17.79
N ASN A 177 23.69 4.14 18.18
CA ASN A 177 24.45 3.22 18.99
C ASN A 177 25.30 2.22 18.20
N GLY A 178 25.43 2.42 16.88
CA GLY A 178 26.40 1.71 16.03
C GLY A 178 25.87 0.51 15.29
N ALA A 179 24.55 0.30 15.21
CA ALA A 179 23.99 -0.72 14.33
C ALA A 179 24.30 -0.44 12.86
N ASP A 180 24.60 -1.47 12.10
CA ASP A 180 24.71 -1.45 10.63
C ASP A 180 23.41 -1.88 9.98
N ILE A 181 22.71 -2.83 10.61
CA ILE A 181 21.40 -3.33 10.17
C ILE A 181 20.41 -3.17 11.32
N VAL A 182 19.21 -2.66 10.99
CA VAL A 182 18.09 -2.58 11.95
C VAL A 182 16.88 -3.29 11.34
N VAL A 183 16.38 -4.31 12.04
CA VAL A 183 15.15 -5.00 11.68
C VAL A 183 14.01 -4.56 12.59
N CYS A 184 12.85 -4.35 12.01
CA CYS A 184 11.63 -3.91 12.69
C CYS A 184 10.46 -4.84 12.35
N GLY A 185 9.45 -4.84 13.21
CA GLY A 185 8.12 -5.30 12.88
C GLY A 185 7.33 -4.19 12.17
N ARG A 186 6.09 -3.91 12.58
CA ARG A 186 5.26 -2.88 11.96
C ARG A 186 5.74 -1.48 12.37
N VAL A 187 6.41 -0.82 11.48
CA VAL A 187 6.67 0.62 11.51
C VAL A 187 5.87 1.29 10.37
N ALA A 188 5.70 2.61 10.40
CA ALA A 188 5.15 3.33 9.27
C ALA A 188 6.05 3.14 8.04
N ASP A 189 5.47 3.01 6.84
CA ASP A 189 6.17 2.61 5.62
C ASP A 189 7.38 3.50 5.30
N ALA A 190 7.24 4.80 5.54
CA ALA A 190 8.31 5.78 5.38
C ALA A 190 9.31 5.84 6.57
N ALA A 191 9.04 5.17 7.70
CA ALA A 191 9.87 5.29 8.90
C ALA A 191 11.33 4.88 8.70
N PRO A 192 11.69 3.83 7.92
CA PRO A 192 13.09 3.53 7.63
C PRO A 192 13.83 4.66 6.91
N THR A 193 13.18 5.30 5.93
CA THR A 193 13.74 6.45 5.21
C THR A 193 13.87 7.68 6.11
N MET A 194 12.84 7.98 6.91
CA MET A 194 12.90 9.07 7.90
C MET A 194 14.03 8.85 8.90
N ALA A 195 14.20 7.62 9.39
CA ALA A 195 15.26 7.26 10.32
C ALA A 195 16.67 7.43 9.73
N ALA A 196 16.86 7.00 8.49
CA ALA A 196 18.12 7.15 7.78
C ALA A 196 18.51 8.63 7.66
N ALA A 197 17.57 9.50 7.24
CA ALA A 197 17.79 10.94 7.15
C ALA A 197 18.03 11.60 8.52
N ALA A 198 17.20 11.29 9.52
CA ALA A 198 17.33 11.85 10.87
C ALA A 198 18.65 11.46 11.54
N PHE A 199 19.08 10.21 11.39
CA PHE A 199 20.39 9.76 11.85
C PHE A 199 21.54 10.49 11.12
N TRP A 200 21.46 10.56 9.79
CA TRP A 200 22.52 11.18 8.97
C TRP A 200 22.73 12.64 9.28
N HIS A 201 21.66 13.40 9.41
CA HIS A 201 21.69 14.84 9.62
C HIS A 201 21.71 15.25 11.10
N GLY A 202 21.50 14.31 12.01
CA GLY A 202 21.46 14.58 13.45
C GLY A 202 20.20 15.31 13.89
N TRP A 203 19.10 15.12 13.20
CA TRP A 203 17.81 15.73 13.55
C TRP A 203 17.30 15.24 14.91
N THR A 204 16.45 16.08 15.51
CA THR A 204 15.76 15.79 16.76
C THR A 204 14.26 15.58 16.51
N ARG A 205 13.51 15.23 17.55
CA ARG A 205 12.06 15.08 17.46
C ARG A 205 11.33 16.37 17.06
N ASP A 206 11.93 17.52 17.33
CA ASP A 206 11.36 18.84 17.04
C ASP A 206 11.72 19.35 15.63
N SER A 207 12.49 18.59 14.86
CA SER A 207 12.81 18.88 13.46
C SER A 207 11.63 18.57 12.54
N TYR A 208 10.44 19.10 12.87
CA TYR A 208 9.17 18.73 12.20
C TYR A 208 9.16 19.04 10.71
N ALA A 209 9.78 20.15 10.29
CA ALA A 209 9.84 20.51 8.88
C ALA A 209 10.66 19.49 8.08
N GLU A 210 11.82 19.11 8.60
CA GLU A 210 12.71 18.13 8.00
C GLU A 210 12.10 16.73 8.01
N LEU A 211 11.46 16.35 9.11
CA LEU A 211 10.77 15.07 9.25
C LEU A 211 9.58 14.96 8.29
N ALA A 212 8.81 16.03 8.06
CA ALA A 212 7.71 16.04 7.10
C ALA A 212 8.21 15.84 5.65
N HIS A 213 9.32 16.47 5.29
CA HIS A 213 9.96 16.24 4.00
C HIS A 213 10.49 14.81 3.87
N ALA A 214 11.14 14.27 4.90
CA ALA A 214 11.63 12.90 4.91
C ALA A 214 10.49 11.87 4.89
N LEU A 215 9.33 12.17 5.51
CA LEU A 215 8.13 11.35 5.41
C LEU A 215 7.66 11.25 3.95
N VAL A 216 7.60 12.38 3.24
CA VAL A 216 7.22 12.37 1.82
C VAL A 216 8.30 11.72 0.95
N ALA A 217 9.59 11.93 1.25
CA ALA A 217 10.67 11.24 0.54
C ALA A 217 10.56 9.71 0.71
N GLY A 218 10.24 9.24 1.93
CA GLY A 218 9.96 7.83 2.20
C GLY A 218 8.77 7.34 1.38
N HIS A 219 7.65 8.05 1.40
CA HIS A 219 6.48 7.72 0.59
C HIS A 219 6.79 7.64 -0.92
N MET A 220 7.69 8.51 -1.42
CA MET A 220 8.09 8.45 -2.84
C MET A 220 8.83 7.17 -3.22
N ILE A 221 9.60 6.59 -2.30
CA ILE A 221 10.46 5.45 -2.61
C ILE A 221 10.00 4.13 -1.98
N GLU A 222 9.08 4.13 -1.01
CA GLU A 222 8.66 2.93 -0.26
C GLU A 222 8.14 1.80 -1.14
N CYS A 223 7.34 2.13 -2.16
CA CYS A 223 6.82 1.18 -3.14
C CYS A 223 7.80 0.90 -4.29
N SER A 224 9.11 1.10 -4.07
CA SER A 224 10.20 0.78 -5.00
C SER A 224 9.90 1.28 -6.42
N PHE A 225 9.65 0.39 -7.35
CA PHE A 225 9.52 0.67 -8.78
C PHE A 225 8.39 1.65 -9.17
N TYR A 226 7.47 1.99 -8.27
CA TYR A 226 6.35 2.84 -8.64
C TYR A 226 6.80 4.24 -9.10
N VAL A 227 7.73 4.85 -8.39
CA VAL A 227 8.24 6.17 -8.76
C VAL A 227 9.16 6.16 -9.99
N THR A 228 9.64 4.97 -10.39
CA THR A 228 10.43 4.80 -11.62
C THR A 228 9.61 4.31 -12.82
N GLY A 229 8.29 4.25 -12.68
CA GLY A 229 7.36 3.95 -13.76
C GLY A 229 6.48 2.71 -13.58
N GLY A 230 6.63 1.97 -12.49
CA GLY A 230 5.73 0.87 -12.15
C GLY A 230 4.30 1.36 -11.88
N ASN A 231 3.30 0.68 -12.41
CA ASN A 231 1.89 1.08 -12.29
C ASN A 231 1.57 2.52 -12.76
N PHE A 232 2.40 3.09 -13.61
CA PHE A 232 2.25 4.43 -14.14
C PHE A 232 1.40 4.44 -15.43
N THR A 233 0.41 5.32 -15.50
CA THR A 233 -0.52 5.40 -16.64
C THR A 233 0.15 5.85 -17.95
N GLY A 234 1.33 6.48 -17.88
CA GLY A 234 2.18 6.79 -19.03
C GLY A 234 3.16 5.69 -19.42
N PHE A 235 2.93 4.44 -19.02
CA PHE A 235 3.85 3.30 -19.20
C PHE A 235 4.28 3.04 -20.65
N LYS A 236 3.47 3.43 -21.65
CA LYS A 236 3.76 3.28 -23.07
C LYS A 236 4.99 4.07 -23.54
N SER A 237 5.27 5.19 -22.88
CA SER A 237 6.39 6.11 -23.19
C SER A 237 7.64 5.84 -22.36
N LEU A 238 7.59 4.93 -21.38
CA LEU A 238 8.74 4.65 -20.51
C LEU A 238 9.94 4.14 -21.32
N PRO A 239 11.13 4.69 -21.07
CA PRO A 239 12.37 4.22 -21.69
C PRO A 239 12.64 2.75 -21.32
N ARG A 240 13.00 1.97 -22.33
CA ARG A 240 13.44 0.58 -22.16
C ARG A 240 14.96 0.51 -22.18
N SER A 241 15.52 -0.49 -21.49
CA SER A 241 16.94 -0.78 -21.48
C SER A 241 17.22 -2.22 -21.95
N THR A 242 18.39 -2.76 -21.65
CA THR A 242 18.79 -4.13 -22.03
C THR A 242 17.91 -5.19 -21.38
N THR A 243 17.36 -4.91 -20.19
CA THR A 243 16.35 -5.75 -19.55
C THR A 243 14.99 -5.05 -19.50
N PRO A 244 13.88 -5.80 -19.42
CA PRO A 244 12.53 -5.20 -19.26
C PRO A 244 12.26 -4.70 -17.84
N LEU A 245 13.21 -4.84 -16.91
CA LEU A 245 13.06 -4.43 -15.51
C LEU A 245 13.19 -2.91 -15.35
N LEU A 246 12.51 -2.37 -14.36
CA LEU A 246 12.63 -0.97 -13.96
C LEU A 246 13.80 -0.77 -12.99
N SER A 247 14.36 0.43 -13.00
CA SER A 247 15.43 0.84 -12.08
C SER A 247 14.89 1.08 -10.67
N LEU A 248 15.75 0.90 -9.68
CA LEU A 248 15.41 1.11 -8.27
C LEU A 248 15.50 2.60 -7.90
N PRO A 249 14.59 3.11 -7.07
CA PRO A 249 14.58 4.51 -6.68
C PRO A 249 15.65 4.84 -5.64
N ILE A 250 16.13 6.09 -5.70
CA ILE A 250 17.06 6.66 -4.71
C ILE A 250 16.55 8.03 -4.30
N ALA A 251 16.31 8.24 -3.01
CA ALA A 251 16.08 9.56 -2.44
C ALA A 251 17.42 10.17 -1.97
N SER A 252 17.65 11.44 -2.30
CA SER A 252 18.79 12.22 -1.82
C SER A 252 18.27 13.37 -0.97
N ILE A 253 18.30 13.22 0.36
CA ILE A 253 17.67 14.12 1.33
C ILE A 253 18.70 15.11 1.86
N GLN A 254 18.42 16.41 1.75
CA GLN A 254 19.25 17.52 2.23
C GLN A 254 19.12 17.70 3.75
N HIS A 255 20.01 18.52 4.34
CA HIS A 255 19.95 18.81 5.77
C HIS A 255 18.66 19.53 6.18
N ASP A 256 18.10 20.36 5.32
CA ASP A 256 16.83 21.09 5.53
C ASP A 256 15.59 20.24 5.19
N GLY A 257 15.77 18.96 4.93
CA GLY A 257 14.73 18.02 4.59
C GLY A 257 14.34 17.98 3.12
N THR A 258 14.57 19.04 2.34
CA THR A 258 14.26 19.01 0.90
C THR A 258 15.02 17.87 0.21
N PHE A 259 14.46 17.32 -0.86
CA PHE A 259 15.03 16.11 -1.42
C PHE A 259 14.92 16.00 -2.94
N HIS A 260 15.79 15.19 -3.51
CA HIS A 260 15.68 14.73 -4.87
C HIS A 260 15.27 13.26 -4.91
N VAL A 261 14.33 12.95 -5.78
CA VAL A 261 14.04 11.56 -6.16
C VAL A 261 14.77 11.27 -7.45
N GLY A 262 15.58 10.24 -7.45
CA GLY A 262 16.31 9.74 -8.61
C GLY A 262 16.20 8.23 -8.70
N MET A 263 17.05 7.61 -9.49
CA MET A 263 17.11 6.17 -9.64
C MET A 263 18.55 5.68 -9.84
N GLU A 264 18.77 4.38 -9.74
CA GLU A 264 20.04 3.76 -10.07
C GLU A 264 20.43 3.98 -11.54
N ASP A 265 21.69 3.73 -11.89
CA ASP A 265 22.19 3.94 -13.24
C ASP A 265 21.52 2.99 -14.24
N ARG A 266 21.13 3.56 -15.41
CA ARG A 266 20.31 2.95 -16.45
C ARG A 266 21.00 1.90 -17.31
N GLN A 267 22.22 1.44 -17.01
CA GLN A 267 22.95 0.58 -17.95
C GLN A 267 22.21 -0.72 -18.25
N GLU A 268 21.47 -1.27 -17.27
CA GLU A 268 20.82 -2.57 -17.39
C GLU A 268 19.29 -2.50 -17.29
N ARG A 269 18.75 -1.56 -16.49
CA ARG A 269 17.31 -1.43 -16.19
C ARG A 269 16.71 -0.17 -16.80
N GLY A 270 15.43 -0.23 -17.19
CA GLY A 270 14.70 0.87 -17.79
C GLY A 270 13.99 1.75 -16.76
N GLY A 271 12.95 2.44 -17.20
CA GLY A 271 12.13 3.32 -16.37
C GLY A 271 12.58 4.79 -16.43
N GLU A 272 11.88 5.62 -15.68
CA GLU A 272 12.08 7.07 -15.65
C GLU A 272 11.64 7.63 -14.30
N VAL A 273 12.42 8.57 -13.77
CA VAL A 273 11.96 9.48 -12.72
C VAL A 273 11.67 10.84 -13.36
N SER A 274 10.40 11.16 -13.44
CA SER A 274 9.87 12.41 -13.98
C SER A 274 8.87 13.02 -13.00
N ILE A 275 8.45 14.27 -13.28
CA ILE A 275 7.38 14.90 -12.48
C ILE A 275 6.12 14.03 -12.48
N ASP A 276 5.80 13.37 -13.57
CA ASP A 276 4.57 12.59 -13.71
C ASP A 276 4.64 11.26 -12.96
N THR A 277 5.80 10.57 -12.96
CA THR A 277 5.99 9.38 -12.14
C THR A 277 5.99 9.72 -10.64
N CYS A 278 6.58 10.87 -10.26
CA CYS A 278 6.52 11.39 -8.90
C CYS A 278 5.09 11.78 -8.48
N ARG A 279 4.32 12.44 -9.33
CA ARG A 279 2.89 12.73 -9.07
C ARG A 279 2.08 11.45 -8.91
N SER A 280 2.31 10.47 -9.77
CA SER A 280 1.65 9.17 -9.70
C SER A 280 1.92 8.50 -8.36
N GLN A 281 3.18 8.45 -7.90
CA GLN A 281 3.51 7.87 -6.61
C GLN A 281 3.00 8.71 -5.44
N LEU A 282 3.10 10.04 -5.49
CA LEU A 282 2.57 10.87 -4.41
C LEU A 282 1.08 10.66 -4.18
N LEU A 283 0.30 10.52 -5.26
CA LEU A 283 -1.15 10.35 -5.20
C LEU A 283 -1.59 8.93 -4.77
N TYR A 284 -0.67 7.98 -4.71
CA TYR A 284 -0.93 6.62 -4.26
C TYR A 284 -1.11 6.58 -2.74
N GLU A 285 -2.15 5.90 -2.27
CA GLU A 285 -2.44 5.68 -0.84
C GLU A 285 -2.61 6.94 0.04
N LEU A 286 -2.89 8.10 -0.52
CA LEU A 286 -3.18 9.30 0.25
C LEU A 286 -4.60 9.30 0.82
N GLN A 287 -4.73 9.77 2.06
CA GLN A 287 -6.03 9.98 2.73
C GLN A 287 -6.48 11.45 2.73
N GLY A 288 -5.86 12.30 1.92
CA GLY A 288 -6.14 13.73 1.81
C GLY A 288 -4.89 14.59 1.86
N LYS A 289 -5.05 15.86 2.21
CA LYS A 289 -3.92 16.82 2.26
C LYS A 289 -3.01 16.61 3.46
N ARG A 290 -3.54 16.05 4.58
CA ARG A 290 -2.75 15.68 5.76
C ARG A 290 -2.30 14.23 5.63
N TYR A 291 -1.01 14.04 5.58
CA TYR A 291 -0.39 12.71 5.59
C TYR A 291 0.13 12.44 7.01
N TYR A 292 -0.61 11.62 7.74
CA TYR A 292 -0.36 11.33 9.15
C TYR A 292 0.74 10.30 9.35
N ASN A 293 1.63 10.58 10.31
CA ASN A 293 2.65 9.65 10.79
C ASN A 293 2.78 9.81 12.30
N SER A 294 3.36 8.82 12.99
CA SER A 294 3.53 8.82 14.46
C SER A 294 4.50 9.90 14.95
N ASP A 295 5.37 10.42 14.08
CA ASP A 295 6.40 11.40 14.42
C ASP A 295 6.13 12.81 13.90
N VAL A 296 5.30 12.96 12.87
CA VAL A 296 4.98 14.24 12.23
C VAL A 296 3.75 14.08 11.32
N VAL A 297 3.06 15.18 11.01
CA VAL A 297 2.05 15.22 9.93
C VAL A 297 2.60 16.08 8.79
N ALA A 298 2.67 15.53 7.58
CA ALA A 298 3.02 16.31 6.39
C ALA A 298 1.77 16.94 5.77
N ILE A 299 1.88 18.20 5.36
CA ILE A 299 0.82 18.96 4.68
C ILE A 299 1.21 19.14 3.22
N LEU A 300 0.39 18.59 2.32
CA LEU A 300 0.75 18.37 0.91
C LEU A 300 0.19 19.42 -0.05
N ASP A 301 -0.69 20.32 0.40
CA ASP A 301 -1.39 21.28 -0.48
C ASP A 301 -0.46 22.26 -1.20
N GLN A 302 0.72 22.52 -0.63
CA GLN A 302 1.72 23.45 -1.17
C GLN A 302 2.94 22.75 -1.79
N ILE A 303 2.95 21.43 -1.85
CA ILE A 303 4.09 20.64 -2.38
C ILE A 303 4.46 21.07 -3.80
N LYS A 304 5.75 21.19 -4.07
CA LYS A 304 6.29 21.51 -5.39
C LYS A 304 7.26 20.46 -5.87
N MET A 305 7.24 20.24 -7.16
CA MET A 305 8.10 19.29 -7.87
C MET A 305 8.68 19.97 -9.11
N GLU A 306 10.01 19.94 -9.25
CA GLU A 306 10.73 20.51 -10.37
C GLU A 306 11.77 19.52 -10.92
N PRO A 307 11.95 19.44 -12.25
CA PRO A 307 13.02 18.62 -12.80
C PRO A 307 14.37 19.26 -12.44
N SER A 308 15.29 18.48 -11.90
CA SER A 308 16.62 18.97 -11.51
C SER A 308 17.74 18.46 -12.41
N ALA A 309 17.57 17.27 -12.99
CA ALA A 309 18.45 16.63 -13.96
C ALA A 309 17.65 15.52 -14.67
N PRO A 310 18.18 14.90 -15.72
CA PRO A 310 17.59 13.69 -16.28
C PRO A 310 17.40 12.62 -15.17
N ASN A 311 16.18 12.09 -15.04
CA ASN A 311 15.79 11.15 -13.98
C ASN A 311 16.04 11.64 -12.55
N SER A 312 15.85 12.92 -12.32
CA SER A 312 15.96 13.53 -11.01
C SER A 312 14.92 14.64 -10.86
N VAL A 313 14.06 14.50 -9.85
CA VAL A 313 13.03 15.50 -9.52
C VAL A 313 13.31 16.04 -8.12
N TYR A 314 13.40 17.37 -8.04
CA TYR A 314 13.52 18.10 -6.78
C TYR A 314 12.13 18.31 -6.18
N VAL A 315 11.96 17.93 -4.90
CA VAL A 315 10.69 18.04 -4.16
C VAL A 315 10.90 18.90 -2.93
N TYR A 316 10.02 19.87 -2.74
CA TYR A 316 10.15 20.86 -1.68
C TYR A 316 8.80 21.52 -1.33
N ASN A 317 8.81 22.43 -0.35
CA ASN A 317 7.65 23.20 0.11
C ASN A 317 6.52 22.33 0.68
N ILE A 318 6.91 21.35 1.52
CA ILE A 318 6.00 20.51 2.27
C ILE A 318 5.76 21.16 3.62
N GLY A 319 4.48 21.42 3.93
CA GLY A 319 4.08 21.92 5.24
C GLY A 319 4.14 20.82 6.31
N PHE A 320 4.02 21.22 7.57
CA PHE A 320 4.01 20.26 8.67
C PHE A 320 3.05 20.67 9.79
N GLU A 321 2.56 19.68 10.52
CA GLU A 321 1.96 19.78 11.83
C GLU A 321 2.67 18.81 12.79
N LYS A 322 2.52 19.04 14.09
CA LYS A 322 3.01 18.14 15.12
C LYS A 322 2.34 16.78 15.01
N PRO A 323 2.98 15.69 15.49
CA PRO A 323 2.40 14.36 15.42
C PRO A 323 1.11 14.27 16.25
N PRO A 324 0.22 13.31 15.94
CA PRO A 324 -0.93 13.01 16.79
C PRO A 324 -0.49 12.30 18.09
N PRO A 325 -1.26 12.45 19.19
CA PRO A 325 -1.01 11.71 20.42
C PRO A 325 -1.27 10.21 20.29
N THR A 326 -1.84 9.80 19.16
CA THR A 326 -2.21 8.41 18.84
C THR A 326 -1.46 7.93 17.60
N THR A 327 -1.33 6.61 17.45
CA THR A 327 -0.88 5.99 16.21
C THR A 327 -1.89 4.98 15.69
N LYS A 328 -1.82 4.70 14.39
CA LYS A 328 -2.67 3.71 13.70
C LYS A 328 -2.38 2.31 14.25
N VAL A 329 -3.45 1.51 14.37
CA VAL A 329 -3.41 0.11 14.80
C VAL A 329 -4.25 -0.72 13.86
N GLY A 330 -3.72 -1.86 13.44
CA GLY A 330 -4.46 -2.94 12.82
C GLY A 330 -4.74 -4.04 13.83
N ILE A 331 -6.00 -4.38 14.02
CA ILE A 331 -6.45 -5.48 14.86
C ILE A 331 -6.91 -6.61 13.96
N THR A 332 -6.30 -7.77 14.07
CA THR A 332 -6.61 -8.97 13.30
C THR A 332 -7.56 -9.88 14.06
N ALA A 333 -8.57 -10.41 13.37
CA ALA A 333 -9.43 -11.46 13.88
C ALA A 333 -9.57 -12.59 12.84
N LYS A 334 -9.91 -13.79 13.28
CA LYS A 334 -10.25 -14.88 12.37
C LYS A 334 -11.63 -14.61 11.75
N GLY A 335 -11.68 -14.35 10.45
CA GLY A 335 -12.94 -14.14 9.71
C GLY A 335 -13.73 -15.42 9.50
N GLY A 336 -13.02 -16.49 9.22
CA GLY A 336 -13.56 -17.80 8.87
C GLY A 336 -12.78 -18.44 7.73
N TYR A 337 -13.51 -18.97 6.78
CA TYR A 337 -12.96 -19.64 5.60
C TYR A 337 -13.58 -19.09 4.33
N GLN A 338 -12.82 -19.13 3.23
CA GLN A 338 -13.29 -18.73 1.91
C GLN A 338 -12.92 -19.74 0.85
N ALA A 339 -13.72 -19.78 -0.22
CA ALA A 339 -13.48 -20.63 -1.38
C ALA A 339 -14.09 -19.98 -2.63
N GLU A 340 -13.55 -20.33 -3.80
CA GLU A 340 -14.06 -19.84 -5.09
C GLU A 340 -13.97 -20.88 -6.19
N VAL A 341 -14.91 -20.79 -7.15
CA VAL A 341 -14.96 -21.61 -8.35
C VAL A 341 -15.21 -20.70 -9.54
N HIS A 342 -14.55 -20.96 -10.65
CA HIS A 342 -14.66 -20.19 -11.89
C HIS A 342 -15.31 -21.00 -13.00
N TYR A 343 -16.25 -20.35 -13.70
CA TYR A 343 -16.83 -20.82 -14.96
C TYR A 343 -16.47 -19.85 -16.08
N TYR A 344 -16.26 -20.36 -17.27
CA TYR A 344 -15.99 -19.57 -18.47
C TYR A 344 -17.22 -19.57 -19.36
N MET A 345 -17.75 -18.38 -19.68
CA MET A 345 -18.93 -18.20 -20.50
C MET A 345 -18.55 -17.55 -21.82
N THR A 346 -18.86 -18.22 -22.93
CA THR A 346 -18.40 -17.80 -24.26
C THR A 346 -19.60 -17.41 -25.16
N GLY A 347 -19.43 -16.34 -25.91
CA GLY A 347 -20.32 -15.95 -27.02
C GLY A 347 -21.58 -15.22 -26.57
N LEU A 348 -22.73 -15.65 -27.08
CA LEU A 348 -24.00 -14.96 -26.90
C LEU A 348 -24.62 -15.21 -25.52
N ASP A 349 -25.52 -14.32 -25.12
CA ASP A 349 -26.44 -14.49 -23.99
C ASP A 349 -25.69 -14.68 -22.63
N ILE A 350 -24.58 -13.98 -22.45
CA ILE A 350 -23.76 -14.09 -21.22
C ILE A 350 -24.58 -13.81 -19.96
N ALA A 351 -25.42 -12.76 -19.98
CA ALA A 351 -26.23 -12.42 -18.81
C ALA A 351 -27.25 -13.53 -18.46
N GLN A 352 -27.86 -14.15 -19.47
CA GLN A 352 -28.84 -15.23 -19.30
C GLN A 352 -28.13 -16.52 -18.82
N LYS A 353 -26.95 -16.83 -19.36
CA LYS A 353 -26.11 -17.95 -18.90
C LYS A 353 -25.73 -17.78 -17.43
N ALA A 354 -25.31 -16.57 -17.06
CA ALA A 354 -24.95 -16.23 -15.68
C ALA A 354 -26.15 -16.38 -14.74
N SER A 355 -27.34 -15.84 -15.13
CA SER A 355 -28.58 -15.97 -14.35
C SER A 355 -28.96 -17.43 -14.16
N MET A 356 -28.97 -18.23 -15.25
CA MET A 356 -29.30 -19.65 -15.19
C MET A 356 -28.39 -20.41 -14.22
N LEU A 357 -27.06 -20.20 -14.31
CA LEU A 357 -26.11 -20.87 -13.43
C LEU A 357 -26.26 -20.41 -11.99
N GLU A 358 -26.45 -19.13 -11.74
CA GLU A 358 -26.70 -18.59 -10.40
C GLU A 358 -27.95 -19.19 -9.76
N GLU A 359 -29.06 -19.26 -10.50
CA GLU A 359 -30.31 -19.87 -10.02
C GLU A 359 -30.13 -21.34 -9.64
N GLN A 360 -29.45 -22.13 -10.48
CA GLN A 360 -29.13 -23.52 -10.21
C GLN A 360 -28.22 -23.67 -8.98
N LEU A 361 -27.20 -22.84 -8.84
CA LEU A 361 -26.29 -22.88 -7.71
C LEU A 361 -26.97 -22.48 -6.40
N ARG A 362 -27.81 -21.44 -6.42
CA ARG A 362 -28.59 -21.07 -5.24
C ARG A 362 -29.56 -22.16 -4.78
N TYR A 363 -30.03 -23.01 -5.70
CA TYR A 363 -30.85 -24.17 -5.36
C TYR A 363 -30.01 -25.32 -4.77
N CYS A 364 -28.79 -25.55 -5.28
CA CYS A 364 -27.94 -26.67 -4.88
C CYS A 364 -27.12 -26.39 -3.60
N LEU A 365 -26.85 -25.11 -3.30
CA LEU A 365 -26.05 -24.68 -2.17
C LEU A 365 -26.93 -24.35 -0.96
N ASP A 366 -26.49 -24.71 0.24
CA ASP A 366 -27.09 -24.23 1.49
C ASP A 366 -26.64 -22.78 1.75
N THR A 367 -27.28 -21.83 1.05
CA THR A 367 -26.87 -20.42 1.01
C THR A 367 -26.88 -19.74 2.38
N GLU A 368 -27.66 -20.23 3.34
CA GLU A 368 -27.73 -19.67 4.70
C GLU A 368 -26.46 -19.94 5.53
N LYS A 369 -25.64 -20.88 5.10
CA LYS A 369 -24.34 -21.16 5.74
C LYS A 369 -23.24 -20.18 5.35
N PHE A 370 -23.45 -19.39 4.30
CA PHE A 370 -22.48 -18.45 3.80
C PHE A 370 -22.88 -17.02 4.22
N HIS A 371 -22.03 -16.33 4.96
CA HIS A 371 -22.26 -14.92 5.24
C HIS A 371 -21.91 -14.04 4.04
N THR A 372 -21.11 -14.56 3.10
CA THR A 372 -20.86 -13.96 1.78
C THR A 372 -21.01 -15.03 0.72
N LEU A 373 -21.87 -14.79 -0.27
CA LEU A 373 -21.99 -15.58 -1.49
C LEU A 373 -22.17 -14.61 -2.63
N LYS A 374 -21.13 -14.50 -3.48
CA LYS A 374 -21.12 -13.57 -4.63
C LYS A 374 -20.94 -14.33 -5.93
N PHE A 375 -21.69 -13.88 -6.93
CA PHE A 375 -21.58 -14.30 -8.32
C PHE A 375 -21.16 -13.08 -9.12
N THR A 376 -20.03 -13.17 -9.81
CA THR A 376 -19.45 -12.01 -10.51
C THR A 376 -19.04 -12.39 -11.92
N THR A 377 -19.57 -11.67 -12.91
CA THR A 377 -19.08 -11.76 -14.30
C THR A 377 -18.00 -10.72 -14.52
N THR A 378 -16.82 -11.15 -14.93
CA THR A 378 -15.68 -10.29 -15.24
C THR A 378 -15.37 -10.32 -16.74
N GLY A 379 -15.25 -9.15 -17.35
CA GLY A 379 -15.06 -9.00 -18.78
C GLY A 379 -16.36 -8.79 -19.56
N SER A 380 -16.25 -8.71 -20.86
CA SER A 380 -17.36 -8.63 -21.81
C SER A 380 -16.96 -9.32 -23.12
N CYS A 381 -17.90 -10.06 -23.71
CA CYS A 381 -17.71 -10.63 -25.04
C CYS A 381 -17.57 -9.50 -26.08
N ALA A 382 -16.50 -9.53 -26.86
CA ALA A 382 -16.31 -8.58 -27.96
C ALA A 382 -17.40 -8.76 -29.03
N PRO A 383 -17.89 -7.67 -29.65
CA PRO A 383 -18.77 -7.79 -30.84
C PRO A 383 -18.02 -8.48 -31.99
N ASN A 384 -18.62 -9.51 -32.60
CA ASN A 384 -18.02 -10.30 -33.67
C ASN A 384 -16.56 -10.69 -33.37
N PRO A 385 -16.31 -11.47 -32.30
CA PRO A 385 -14.97 -11.78 -31.83
C PRO A 385 -14.16 -12.57 -32.85
N ASP A 386 -12.87 -12.29 -32.94
CA ASP A 386 -11.90 -12.95 -33.82
C ASP A 386 -11.27 -14.21 -33.23
N SER A 387 -11.51 -14.44 -31.95
CA SER A 387 -11.03 -15.60 -31.21
C SER A 387 -12.02 -16.06 -30.16
N GLN A 388 -11.93 -17.32 -29.73
CA GLN A 388 -12.73 -17.85 -28.64
C GLN A 388 -12.41 -17.11 -27.31
N ASP A 389 -11.15 -16.75 -27.11
CA ASP A 389 -10.72 -15.99 -25.91
C ASP A 389 -11.36 -14.61 -25.86
N ALA A 390 -11.42 -13.89 -27.00
CA ALA A 390 -12.10 -12.57 -27.09
C ALA A 390 -13.62 -12.66 -26.89
N ALA A 391 -14.20 -13.85 -27.05
CA ALA A 391 -15.62 -14.13 -26.82
C ALA A 391 -15.92 -14.59 -25.40
N THR A 392 -14.91 -14.79 -24.53
CA THR A 392 -15.08 -15.46 -23.24
C THR A 392 -14.97 -14.47 -22.08
N VAL A 393 -15.84 -14.66 -21.09
CA VAL A 393 -15.82 -13.95 -19.81
C VAL A 393 -15.66 -14.93 -18.67
N ASP A 394 -15.08 -14.47 -17.56
CA ASP A 394 -14.98 -15.20 -16.32
C ASP A 394 -16.22 -14.99 -15.44
N PHE A 395 -16.82 -16.08 -14.97
CA PHE A 395 -17.90 -16.08 -13.99
C PHE A 395 -17.40 -16.72 -12.70
N ARG A 396 -17.13 -15.89 -11.70
CA ARG A 396 -16.61 -16.28 -10.40
C ARG A 396 -17.74 -16.51 -9.40
N ILE A 397 -17.69 -17.65 -8.74
CA ILE A 397 -18.54 -18.04 -7.60
C ILE A 397 -17.65 -17.95 -6.36
N PHE A 398 -17.91 -17.00 -5.49
CA PHE A 398 -17.10 -16.77 -4.28
C PHE A 398 -17.97 -16.91 -3.02
N ALA A 399 -17.48 -17.67 -2.04
CA ALA A 399 -18.18 -17.85 -0.78
C ALA A 399 -17.25 -17.67 0.42
N GLN A 400 -17.79 -17.09 1.51
CA GLN A 400 -17.16 -17.04 2.82
C GLN A 400 -18.13 -17.59 3.87
N ALA A 401 -17.58 -18.37 4.82
CA ALA A 401 -18.33 -18.98 5.92
C ALA A 401 -17.52 -18.94 7.22
N ARG A 402 -18.21 -18.97 8.37
CA ARG A 402 -17.56 -18.95 9.68
C ARG A 402 -16.79 -20.24 9.99
N THR A 403 -17.19 -21.36 9.41
CA THR A 403 -16.59 -22.67 9.68
C THR A 403 -16.07 -23.32 8.40
N GLU A 404 -14.99 -24.07 8.52
CA GLU A 404 -14.43 -24.86 7.44
C GLU A 404 -15.43 -25.88 6.89
N GLU A 405 -16.22 -26.49 7.80
CA GLU A 405 -17.22 -27.49 7.44
C GLU A 405 -18.28 -26.93 6.48
N ALA A 406 -18.67 -25.66 6.62
CA ALA A 406 -19.65 -25.03 5.72
C ALA A 406 -19.17 -24.96 4.27
N LEU A 407 -17.85 -24.86 4.06
CA LEU A 407 -17.18 -24.86 2.76
C LEU A 407 -16.50 -26.19 2.42
N ALA A 408 -16.75 -27.26 3.19
CA ALA A 408 -16.21 -28.56 2.85
C ALA A 408 -16.50 -28.91 1.39
N PRO A 409 -15.61 -29.67 0.69
CA PRO A 409 -15.78 -29.93 -0.74
C PRO A 409 -17.13 -30.48 -1.13
N ALA A 410 -17.76 -31.29 -0.25
CA ALA A 410 -19.10 -31.83 -0.51
C ALA A 410 -20.23 -30.78 -0.43
N LYS A 411 -19.99 -29.63 0.25
CA LYS A 411 -21.00 -28.59 0.49
C LYS A 411 -20.85 -27.38 -0.42
N PHE A 412 -19.67 -27.14 -0.99
CA PHE A 412 -19.40 -26.01 -1.89
C PHE A 412 -18.83 -26.44 -3.24
N LEU A 413 -17.61 -27.00 -3.29
CA LEU A 413 -16.92 -27.31 -4.54
C LEU A 413 -17.73 -28.31 -5.40
N LYS A 414 -18.10 -29.45 -4.84
CA LYS A 414 -18.83 -30.50 -5.60
C LYS A 414 -20.17 -30.03 -6.13
N PRO A 415 -21.05 -29.36 -5.37
CA PRO A 415 -22.27 -28.76 -5.92
C PRO A 415 -22.00 -27.80 -7.08
N CYS A 416 -20.96 -26.96 -6.98
CA CYS A 416 -20.55 -26.06 -8.07
C CYS A 416 -20.13 -26.80 -9.35
N LEU A 417 -19.55 -27.99 -9.25
CA LEU A 417 -19.10 -28.78 -10.42
C LEU A 417 -20.17 -29.72 -10.97
N TYR A 418 -21.04 -30.29 -10.13
CA TYR A 418 -21.99 -31.33 -10.54
C TYR A 418 -23.09 -30.85 -11.48
N ILE A 419 -23.38 -29.56 -11.50
CA ILE A 419 -24.40 -28.97 -12.36
C ILE A 419 -23.94 -28.70 -13.80
N VAL A 420 -22.65 -28.88 -14.13
CA VAL A 420 -22.09 -28.52 -15.44
C VAL A 420 -22.85 -29.13 -16.62
N MET A 421 -23.30 -30.39 -16.50
CA MET A 421 -23.99 -31.08 -17.58
C MET A 421 -25.46 -30.61 -17.79
N SER A 422 -26.02 -29.92 -16.80
CA SER A 422 -27.38 -29.37 -16.84
C SER A 422 -27.41 -27.85 -16.92
N ALA A 423 -26.23 -27.21 -17.02
CA ALA A 423 -26.08 -25.78 -17.11
C ALA A 423 -26.29 -25.24 -18.53
N TYR A 424 -25.85 -24.03 -18.76
CA TYR A 424 -26.01 -23.31 -20.04
C TYR A 424 -25.19 -23.95 -21.18
N PRO A 425 -25.50 -23.61 -22.48
CA PRO A 425 -24.74 -24.12 -23.62
C PRO A 425 -23.25 -23.74 -23.56
N GLY A 426 -22.36 -24.74 -23.66
CA GLY A 426 -20.91 -24.55 -23.58
C GLY A 426 -20.38 -24.34 -22.16
N ALA A 427 -21.12 -24.81 -21.14
CA ALA A 427 -20.68 -24.70 -19.74
C ALA A 427 -19.31 -25.35 -19.53
N THR A 428 -18.37 -24.55 -19.10
CA THR A 428 -16.98 -24.95 -18.85
C THR A 428 -16.49 -24.30 -17.56
N PHE A 429 -15.98 -25.09 -16.63
CA PHE A 429 -15.38 -24.58 -15.39
C PHE A 429 -13.85 -24.65 -15.44
N GLY A 430 -13.20 -23.86 -14.58
CA GLY A 430 -11.76 -23.92 -14.40
C GLY A 430 -11.32 -25.29 -13.86
N MET A 431 -10.37 -25.93 -14.53
CA MET A 431 -9.87 -27.27 -14.12
C MET A 431 -9.00 -27.20 -12.87
N GLU A 432 -8.49 -26.03 -12.49
CA GLU A 432 -7.81 -25.81 -11.22
C GLU A 432 -8.86 -25.65 -10.10
N ASN A 433 -9.03 -26.68 -9.31
CA ASN A 433 -10.08 -26.75 -8.29
C ASN A 433 -9.59 -26.47 -6.87
N ARG A 434 -8.29 -26.26 -6.64
CA ARG A 434 -7.74 -25.92 -5.31
C ARG A 434 -8.33 -24.66 -4.70
N PRO A 435 -8.65 -23.59 -5.48
CA PRO A 435 -9.35 -22.42 -4.92
C PRO A 435 -10.74 -22.74 -4.35
N GLY A 436 -11.38 -23.82 -4.81
CA GLY A 436 -12.67 -24.31 -4.28
C GLY A 436 -12.58 -25.06 -2.94
N LEU A 437 -11.38 -25.27 -2.42
CA LEU A 437 -11.16 -25.80 -1.07
C LEU A 437 -11.16 -24.67 -0.04
N PRO A 438 -11.67 -24.89 1.17
CA PRO A 438 -11.72 -23.87 2.21
C PRO A 438 -10.32 -23.41 2.60
N LYS A 439 -10.09 -22.10 2.56
CA LYS A 439 -8.87 -21.43 3.01
C LYS A 439 -9.23 -20.46 4.13
N PRO A 440 -8.47 -20.38 5.24
CA PRO A 440 -8.70 -19.38 6.26
C PRO A 440 -8.56 -17.97 5.68
N TYR A 441 -9.38 -17.03 6.15
CA TYR A 441 -9.22 -15.61 5.90
C TYR A 441 -9.37 -14.82 7.20
N TYR A 442 -8.87 -13.60 7.20
CA TYR A 442 -8.81 -12.76 8.39
C TYR A 442 -9.58 -11.47 8.17
N GLU A 443 -10.24 -11.02 9.23
CA GLU A 443 -10.85 -9.70 9.29
C GLU A 443 -9.87 -8.72 9.91
N TYR A 444 -9.95 -7.46 9.47
CA TYR A 444 -9.01 -6.43 9.85
C TYR A 444 -9.73 -5.17 10.29
N PHE A 445 -9.51 -4.78 11.55
CA PHE A 445 -10.14 -3.60 12.15
C PHE A 445 -9.09 -2.52 12.37
N VAL A 446 -9.23 -1.38 11.67
CA VAL A 446 -8.28 -0.27 11.75
C VAL A 446 -8.75 0.76 12.76
N THR A 447 -7.91 1.07 13.74
CA THR A 447 -8.19 2.06 14.79
C THR A 447 -6.93 2.85 15.14
N THR A 448 -6.99 3.64 16.21
CA THR A 448 -5.82 4.30 16.79
C THR A 448 -5.65 3.93 18.25
N VAL A 449 -4.41 3.94 18.74
CA VAL A 449 -4.04 3.74 20.14
C VAL A 449 -3.21 4.93 20.62
N PRO A 450 -3.37 5.38 21.89
CA PRO A 450 -2.49 6.38 22.47
C PRO A 450 -1.03 5.93 22.44
N GLN A 451 -0.13 6.76 21.90
CA GLN A 451 1.30 6.42 21.83
C GLN A 451 1.92 6.18 23.20
N SER A 452 1.39 6.84 24.25
CA SER A 452 1.82 6.66 25.64
C SER A 452 1.61 5.25 26.21
N LEU A 453 0.83 4.41 25.55
CA LEU A 453 0.59 3.00 25.95
C LEU A 453 1.56 2.02 25.27
N ILE A 454 2.38 2.50 24.34
CA ILE A 454 3.28 1.68 23.55
C ILE A 454 4.65 1.61 24.24
N LYS A 455 5.15 0.41 24.43
CA LYS A 455 6.51 0.18 24.93
C LYS A 455 7.48 0.08 23.76
N HIS A 456 7.77 1.21 23.14
CA HIS A 456 8.70 1.29 22.01
C HIS A 456 10.14 1.19 22.51
N VAL A 457 10.90 0.19 22.06
CA VAL A 457 12.27 -0.08 22.53
C VAL A 457 13.19 -0.38 21.34
N ALA A 458 14.37 0.21 21.33
CA ALA A 458 15.46 -0.18 20.44
C ALA A 458 16.41 -1.13 21.20
N HIS A 459 16.55 -2.35 20.70
CA HIS A 459 17.46 -3.36 21.23
C HIS A 459 18.78 -3.35 20.45
N ILE A 460 19.88 -3.28 21.19
CA ILE A 460 21.26 -3.19 20.68
C ILE A 460 22.10 -4.27 21.38
N PRO A 461 21.87 -5.56 21.05
CA PRO A 461 22.45 -6.67 21.81
C PRO A 461 23.98 -6.70 21.78
N PHE A 462 24.62 -6.32 20.66
CA PHE A 462 26.07 -6.24 20.54
C PHE A 462 26.71 -5.22 21.51
N ALA A 463 25.94 -4.25 22.03
CA ALA A 463 26.36 -3.29 23.06
C ALA A 463 25.74 -3.57 24.43
N ASN A 464 24.99 -4.68 24.56
CA ASN A 464 24.23 -5.05 25.77
C ASN A 464 23.31 -3.92 26.28
N LYS A 465 22.57 -3.27 25.36
CA LYS A 465 21.68 -2.14 25.64
C LYS A 465 20.28 -2.38 25.11
N SER A 466 19.29 -1.87 25.86
CA SER A 466 17.90 -1.67 25.39
C SER A 466 17.50 -0.24 25.75
N ILE A 467 17.08 0.53 24.76
CA ILE A 467 16.80 1.96 24.90
C ILE A 467 15.31 2.17 24.70
N ALA A 468 14.62 2.64 25.75
CA ALA A 468 13.23 3.05 25.64
C ALA A 468 13.12 4.33 24.79
N ILE A 469 12.15 4.34 23.90
CA ILE A 469 11.88 5.46 23.01
C ILE A 469 10.72 6.28 23.58
N ASP A 470 11.00 7.53 23.89
CA ASP A 470 9.98 8.44 24.43
C ASP A 470 8.85 8.69 23.42
N THR A 471 7.66 8.90 23.93
CA THR A 471 6.50 9.31 23.11
C THR A 471 6.54 10.81 22.83
N PRO A 472 5.88 11.30 21.74
CA PRO A 472 5.74 12.72 21.51
C PRO A 472 5.02 13.41 22.69
N THR A 473 5.58 14.49 23.19
CA THR A 473 4.98 15.31 24.28
C THR A 473 4.20 16.50 23.75
N ASP A 474 4.52 16.94 22.56
CA ASP A 474 3.87 18.07 21.87
C ASP A 474 3.12 17.55 20.65
N THR A 475 1.79 17.52 20.69
CA THR A 475 0.94 16.81 19.75
C THR A 475 -0.25 17.64 19.28
N VAL A 476 -0.82 17.26 18.12
CA VAL A 476 -2.08 17.79 17.58
C VAL A 476 -3.01 16.61 17.32
N ASP A 477 -4.29 16.76 17.68
CA ASP A 477 -5.26 15.69 17.56
C ASP A 477 -5.43 15.20 16.11
N TYR A 478 -5.60 13.88 15.97
CA TYR A 478 -5.94 13.26 14.71
C TYR A 478 -7.35 13.65 14.28
N VAL A 479 -7.49 14.14 13.03
CA VAL A 479 -8.77 14.47 12.43
C VAL A 479 -9.18 13.36 11.44
N PRO A 480 -10.13 12.49 11.79
CA PRO A 480 -10.49 11.32 10.98
C PRO A 480 -11.19 11.64 9.67
N GLU A 481 -11.87 12.79 9.60
CA GLU A 481 -12.56 13.27 8.40
C GLU A 481 -12.02 14.64 8.03
N GLN A 482 -11.50 14.78 6.82
CA GLN A 482 -11.09 16.07 6.29
C GLN A 482 -12.28 16.76 5.59
N GLU A 483 -12.26 18.08 5.50
CA GLU A 483 -13.28 18.82 4.78
C GLU A 483 -13.26 18.48 3.29
N ILE A 484 -14.44 18.30 2.70
CA ILE A 484 -14.58 18.12 1.26
C ILE A 484 -14.39 19.47 0.58
N GLU A 485 -13.44 19.52 -0.34
CA GLU A 485 -13.16 20.70 -1.14
C GLU A 485 -13.78 20.57 -2.52
N GLU A 486 -14.91 21.19 -2.74
CA GLU A 486 -15.38 21.42 -4.11
C GLU A 486 -14.59 22.58 -4.75
N ALA A 487 -14.52 22.58 -6.08
CA ALA A 487 -13.79 23.62 -6.80
C ALA A 487 -14.34 25.01 -6.48
N VAL A 488 -13.50 25.89 -5.95
CA VAL A 488 -13.87 27.29 -5.72
C VAL A 488 -13.89 28.01 -7.06
N ASN A 489 -15.03 28.63 -7.40
CA ASN A 489 -15.25 29.33 -8.68
C ASN A 489 -14.85 28.50 -9.91
N PRO A 490 -15.42 27.29 -10.10
CA PRO A 490 -15.10 26.46 -11.25
C PRO A 490 -15.45 27.19 -12.54
N ARG A 491 -14.57 27.10 -13.53
CA ARG A 491 -14.86 27.68 -14.85
C ARG A 491 -15.95 26.85 -15.53
N PRO A 492 -16.96 27.49 -16.14
CA PRO A 492 -17.96 26.79 -16.94
C PRO A 492 -17.28 25.90 -17.99
N LEU A 493 -17.69 24.61 -18.09
CA LEU A 493 -17.05 23.66 -19.00
C LEU A 493 -17.12 24.10 -20.47
N GLU A 494 -18.16 24.83 -20.85
CA GLU A 494 -18.35 25.39 -22.19
C GLU A 494 -17.29 26.46 -22.52
N SER A 495 -16.69 27.10 -21.51
CA SER A 495 -15.64 28.13 -21.71
C SER A 495 -14.31 27.58 -22.24
N PHE A 496 -14.14 26.25 -22.22
CA PHE A 496 -12.94 25.59 -22.77
C PHE A 496 -13.06 25.28 -24.28
N GLY A 497 -14.16 25.65 -24.91
CA GLY A 497 -14.38 25.53 -26.35
C GLY A 497 -15.02 24.21 -26.80
N PRO A 498 -14.98 23.90 -28.10
CA PRO A 498 -15.61 22.70 -28.64
C PRO A 498 -15.02 21.42 -28.06
N THR A 499 -15.88 20.45 -27.78
CA THR A 499 -15.50 19.17 -27.16
C THR A 499 -15.60 17.99 -28.13
N VAL A 500 -15.05 16.87 -27.70
CA VAL A 500 -15.20 15.54 -28.28
C VAL A 500 -15.39 14.53 -27.17
N THR A 501 -16.21 13.52 -27.40
CA THR A 501 -16.44 12.44 -26.42
C THR A 501 -15.35 11.38 -26.57
N LEU A 502 -14.48 11.26 -25.56
CA LEU A 502 -13.36 10.32 -25.51
C LEU A 502 -13.19 9.77 -24.08
N PRO A 503 -12.46 8.66 -23.88
CA PRO A 503 -12.08 8.21 -22.56
C PRO A 503 -11.33 9.30 -21.79
N LEU A 504 -11.64 9.47 -20.50
CA LEU A 504 -10.97 10.46 -19.64
C LEU A 504 -9.43 10.31 -19.69
N GLY A 505 -8.95 9.07 -19.71
CA GLY A 505 -7.53 8.73 -19.79
C GLY A 505 -6.84 9.10 -21.10
N THR A 506 -7.54 9.72 -22.08
CA THR A 506 -6.91 10.24 -23.29
C THR A 506 -5.89 11.33 -22.96
N ILE A 507 -6.17 12.17 -21.96
CA ILE A 507 -5.30 13.29 -21.55
C ILE A 507 -5.08 13.36 -20.03
N VAL A 508 -5.70 12.47 -19.24
CA VAL A 508 -5.64 12.50 -17.77
C VAL A 508 -4.90 11.28 -17.26
N HIS A 509 -3.81 11.51 -16.56
CA HIS A 509 -3.16 10.51 -15.73
C HIS A 509 -3.95 10.26 -14.47
N ALA A 510 -3.85 9.06 -13.92
CA ALA A 510 -4.44 8.76 -12.61
C ALA A 510 -3.67 7.68 -11.87
N ARG A 511 -3.86 7.66 -10.55
CA ARG A 511 -3.32 6.63 -9.66
C ARG A 511 -4.32 6.32 -8.55
N SER A 512 -4.51 5.05 -8.24
CA SER A 512 -5.35 4.60 -7.14
C SER A 512 -4.67 3.51 -6.30
N GLY A 513 -5.15 3.32 -5.08
CA GLY A 513 -4.67 2.33 -4.14
C GLY A 513 -5.62 2.19 -2.95
N ASP A 514 -5.19 1.45 -1.93
CA ASP A 514 -5.95 1.17 -0.72
C ASP A 514 -5.38 1.86 0.53
N LYS A 515 -6.22 1.99 1.53
CA LYS A 515 -5.88 2.17 2.95
C LYS A 515 -7.01 1.58 3.79
N GLY A 516 -6.77 0.38 4.33
CA GLY A 516 -7.84 -0.38 4.98
C GLY A 516 -8.92 -0.79 3.98
N SER A 517 -10.18 -0.45 4.26
CA SER A 517 -11.27 -0.64 3.31
C SER A 517 -11.56 0.58 2.41
N ASP A 518 -10.86 1.71 2.60
CA ASP A 518 -10.97 2.88 1.71
C ASP A 518 -10.16 2.68 0.42
N ALA A 519 -10.65 3.23 -0.70
CA ALA A 519 -9.84 3.41 -1.90
C ALA A 519 -9.57 4.89 -2.12
N ASN A 520 -8.34 5.23 -2.52
CA ASN A 520 -8.02 6.56 -3.02
C ASN A 520 -7.87 6.57 -4.53
N VAL A 521 -8.14 7.70 -5.17
CA VAL A 521 -7.80 7.93 -6.56
C VAL A 521 -7.44 9.39 -6.80
N GLY A 522 -6.26 9.62 -7.37
CA GLY A 522 -5.78 10.94 -7.77
C GLY A 522 -5.69 11.04 -9.29
N PHE A 523 -6.12 12.18 -9.84
CA PHE A 523 -6.08 12.51 -11.26
C PHE A 523 -5.20 13.72 -11.46
N PHE A 524 -4.35 13.74 -12.49
CA PHE A 524 -3.50 14.89 -12.79
C PHE A 524 -3.29 15.08 -14.30
N VAL A 525 -2.93 16.30 -14.65
CA VAL A 525 -2.70 16.76 -16.03
C VAL A 525 -1.43 17.60 -16.15
N HIS A 526 -1.01 17.93 -17.38
CA HIS A 526 0.26 18.60 -17.61
C HIS A 526 0.19 20.12 -17.50
N SER A 527 -0.84 20.75 -18.08
CA SER A 527 -0.93 22.20 -18.18
C SER A 527 -1.92 22.83 -17.18
N GLN A 528 -1.80 24.14 -16.94
CA GLN A 528 -2.68 24.85 -16.01
C GLN A 528 -4.11 24.93 -16.51
N ASP A 529 -4.33 25.12 -17.80
CA ASP A 529 -5.68 25.19 -18.39
C ASP A 529 -6.38 23.83 -18.42
N GLU A 530 -5.64 22.73 -18.61
CA GLU A 530 -6.14 21.37 -18.40
C GLU A 530 -6.50 21.13 -16.93
N TYR A 531 -5.73 21.65 -15.98
CA TYR A 531 -6.05 21.55 -14.55
C TYR A 531 -7.33 22.33 -14.21
N GLU A 532 -7.51 23.54 -14.73
CA GLU A 532 -8.75 24.31 -14.55
C GLU A 532 -9.97 23.57 -15.11
N TRP A 533 -9.82 22.89 -16.24
CA TRP A 533 -10.84 22.01 -16.78
C TRP A 533 -11.08 20.79 -15.88
N LEU A 534 -10.01 20.09 -15.49
CA LEU A 534 -10.09 18.87 -14.70
C LEU A 534 -10.79 19.12 -13.35
N ARG A 535 -10.40 20.18 -12.63
CA ARG A 535 -11.01 20.55 -11.36
C ARG A 535 -12.48 20.98 -11.48
N SER A 536 -12.84 21.57 -12.61
CA SER A 536 -14.23 21.94 -12.91
C SER A 536 -15.08 20.72 -13.30
N LEU A 537 -14.49 19.75 -14.01
CA LEU A 537 -15.18 18.51 -14.42
C LEU A 537 -15.38 17.57 -13.22
N LEU A 538 -14.30 17.29 -12.49
CA LEU A 538 -14.28 16.25 -11.46
C LEU A 538 -14.79 16.79 -10.12
N SER A 539 -16.11 17.01 -10.02
CA SER A 539 -16.82 17.17 -8.74
C SER A 539 -17.09 15.80 -8.10
N VAL A 540 -17.47 15.78 -6.82
CA VAL A 540 -17.95 14.55 -6.13
C VAL A 540 -19.12 13.94 -6.90
N GLN A 541 -20.05 14.78 -7.41
CA GLN A 541 -21.21 14.29 -8.15
C GLN A 541 -20.82 13.69 -9.50
N CYS A 542 -19.85 14.28 -10.21
CA CYS A 542 -19.32 13.73 -11.44
C CYS A 542 -18.67 12.36 -11.18
N LEU A 543 -17.83 12.25 -10.15
CA LEU A 543 -17.18 10.98 -9.82
C LEU A 543 -18.20 9.87 -9.52
N LYS A 544 -19.26 10.17 -8.75
CA LYS A 544 -20.36 9.22 -8.50
C LYS A 544 -21.00 8.75 -9.80
N SER A 545 -21.24 9.66 -10.75
CA SER A 545 -21.81 9.31 -12.05
C SER A 545 -20.88 8.43 -12.91
N LEU A 546 -19.56 8.64 -12.82
CA LEU A 546 -18.56 7.83 -13.51
C LEU A 546 -18.41 6.44 -12.89
N LEU A 547 -18.50 6.32 -11.57
CA LEU A 547 -18.48 5.04 -10.86
C LEU A 547 -19.67 4.14 -11.20
N GLN A 548 -20.84 4.72 -11.52
CA GLN A 548 -22.05 3.97 -11.87
C GLN A 548 -22.38 2.87 -10.83
N ASN A 549 -22.49 1.61 -11.27
CA ASN A 549 -22.80 0.46 -10.40
C ASN A 549 -21.68 0.12 -9.40
N SER A 550 -20.48 0.66 -9.58
CA SER A 550 -19.37 0.52 -8.62
C SER A 550 -19.44 1.51 -7.46
N TYR A 551 -20.37 2.49 -7.49
CA TYR A 551 -20.58 3.39 -6.37
C TYR A 551 -21.36 2.66 -5.25
N ASN A 552 -20.73 2.51 -4.09
CA ASN A 552 -21.27 1.78 -2.94
C ASN A 552 -22.22 2.60 -2.03
N GLY A 553 -22.56 3.85 -2.42
CA GLY A 553 -23.42 4.73 -1.62
C GLY A 553 -22.73 5.44 -0.45
N LYS A 554 -21.44 5.18 -0.23
CA LYS A 554 -20.67 5.77 0.89
C LYS A 554 -20.13 7.16 0.55
N ARG A 555 -19.59 7.83 1.59
CA ARG A 555 -18.98 9.16 1.46
C ARG A 555 -17.79 9.13 0.49
N ILE A 556 -17.68 10.16 -0.33
CA ILE A 556 -16.50 10.45 -1.17
C ILE A 556 -15.98 11.82 -0.71
N GLU A 557 -14.72 11.87 -0.35
CA GLU A 557 -13.99 13.09 -0.03
C GLU A 557 -13.20 13.55 -1.24
N ARG A 558 -13.05 14.86 -1.43
CA ARG A 558 -12.38 15.46 -2.57
C ARG A 558 -11.40 16.53 -2.09
N PHE A 559 -10.23 16.56 -2.70
CA PHE A 559 -9.15 17.49 -2.38
C PHE A 559 -8.49 18.01 -3.66
N GLU A 560 -7.98 19.23 -3.62
CA GLU A 560 -7.18 19.81 -4.70
C GLU A 560 -5.71 19.96 -4.27
N LEU A 561 -4.80 19.60 -5.18
CA LEU A 561 -3.36 19.76 -5.04
C LEU A 561 -2.87 20.60 -6.23
N PRO A 562 -3.08 21.93 -6.18
CA PRO A 562 -2.97 22.80 -7.37
C PRO A 562 -1.55 22.89 -7.93
N HIS A 563 -0.52 22.85 -7.07
CA HIS A 563 0.88 22.96 -7.51
C HIS A 563 1.37 21.74 -8.31
N ILE A 564 0.74 20.59 -8.10
CA ILE A 564 0.98 19.39 -8.90
C ILE A 564 -0.16 19.10 -9.90
N LYS A 565 -1.09 20.06 -10.07
CA LYS A 565 -2.21 19.99 -11.02
C LYS A 565 -3.06 18.72 -10.86
N ALA A 566 -3.37 18.35 -9.61
CA ALA A 566 -4.09 17.12 -9.28
C ALA A 566 -5.39 17.40 -8.53
N VAL A 567 -6.38 16.53 -8.80
CA VAL A 567 -7.62 16.39 -8.03
C VAL A 567 -7.63 14.98 -7.45
N HIS A 568 -7.79 14.89 -6.15
CA HIS A 568 -7.71 13.63 -5.41
C HIS A 568 -9.03 13.32 -4.72
N PHE A 569 -9.39 12.03 -4.69
CA PHE A 569 -10.59 11.54 -4.03
C PHE A 569 -10.26 10.39 -3.08
N LEU A 570 -10.98 10.36 -1.95
CA LEU A 570 -11.01 9.23 -1.03
C LEU A 570 -12.43 8.64 -1.02
N LEU A 571 -12.54 7.39 -1.45
CA LEU A 571 -13.78 6.63 -1.53
C LEU A 571 -13.89 5.78 -0.26
N LYS A 572 -14.75 6.19 0.67
CA LYS A 572 -14.88 5.52 1.97
C LYS A 572 -15.47 4.12 1.80
N ASP A 573 -14.80 3.15 2.45
CA ASP A 573 -15.25 1.75 2.53
C ASP A 573 -15.58 1.12 1.15
N HIS A 574 -14.78 1.46 0.14
CA HIS A 574 -14.98 1.02 -1.25
C HIS A 574 -14.51 -0.42 -1.50
N LEU A 575 -13.56 -0.91 -0.70
CA LEU A 575 -12.84 -2.16 -0.93
C LEU A 575 -13.38 -3.35 -0.11
N ASP A 576 -14.63 -3.30 0.32
CA ASP A 576 -15.31 -4.42 0.97
C ASP A 576 -14.45 -5.08 2.08
N ARG A 577 -14.30 -4.42 3.19
CA ARG A 577 -13.56 -4.88 4.40
C ARG A 577 -12.03 -4.94 4.26
N GLY A 578 -11.45 -4.49 3.14
CA GLY A 578 -10.01 -4.41 2.94
C GLY A 578 -9.38 -5.72 2.43
N VAL A 579 -8.09 -5.68 2.14
CA VAL A 579 -7.35 -6.71 1.40
C VAL A 579 -7.43 -8.12 2.01
N ALA A 580 -7.49 -8.22 3.34
CA ALA A 580 -7.49 -9.52 4.04
C ALA A 580 -8.83 -10.28 3.95
N ALA A 581 -9.95 -9.55 3.76
CA ALA A 581 -11.31 -10.10 3.81
C ALA A 581 -12.15 -9.83 2.55
N SER A 582 -11.66 -9.00 1.61
CA SER A 582 -12.41 -8.56 0.44
C SER A 582 -12.87 -9.71 -0.44
N SER A 583 -14.11 -9.62 -0.90
CA SER A 583 -14.67 -10.50 -1.92
C SER A 583 -14.44 -9.99 -3.36
N SER A 584 -13.84 -8.80 -3.52
CA SER A 584 -13.51 -8.20 -4.81
C SER A 584 -12.20 -8.77 -5.39
N TYR A 585 -12.10 -8.81 -6.71
CA TYR A 585 -10.82 -9.10 -7.38
C TYR A 585 -9.83 -7.92 -7.23
N ASP A 586 -10.32 -6.68 -7.14
CA ASP A 586 -9.52 -5.48 -6.91
C ASP A 586 -9.48 -5.13 -5.41
N SER A 587 -8.95 -6.04 -4.60
CA SER A 587 -8.88 -5.87 -3.15
C SER A 587 -7.93 -4.75 -2.68
N LEU A 588 -7.02 -4.32 -3.57
CA LEU A 588 -6.03 -3.26 -3.34
C LEU A 588 -6.42 -1.92 -4.01
N GLY A 589 -7.59 -1.82 -4.63
CA GLY A 589 -8.07 -0.58 -5.25
C GLY A 589 -7.21 -0.05 -6.41
N LYS A 590 -6.29 -0.85 -6.94
CA LYS A 590 -5.34 -0.41 -7.99
C LYS A 590 -6.01 -0.21 -9.35
N ASN A 591 -7.15 -0.85 -9.58
CA ASN A 591 -7.90 -0.76 -10.84
C ASN A 591 -8.93 0.38 -10.87
N VAL A 592 -9.23 1.03 -9.73
CA VAL A 592 -10.21 2.13 -9.68
C VAL A 592 -9.83 3.27 -10.62
N ALA A 593 -8.54 3.65 -10.65
CA ALA A 593 -8.04 4.69 -11.56
C ALA A 593 -8.22 4.29 -13.04
N GLU A 594 -7.84 3.07 -13.41
CA GLU A 594 -7.94 2.59 -14.80
C GLU A 594 -9.41 2.45 -15.26
N TYR A 595 -10.29 1.99 -14.36
CA TYR A 595 -11.72 1.97 -14.63
C TYR A 595 -12.29 3.36 -14.91
N LEU A 596 -11.95 4.35 -14.08
CA LEU A 596 -12.41 5.72 -14.24
C LEU A 596 -11.81 6.40 -15.47
N ARG A 597 -10.53 6.13 -15.79
CA ARG A 597 -9.88 6.62 -17.01
C ARG A 597 -10.52 6.09 -18.29
N ALA A 598 -11.11 4.89 -18.25
CA ALA A 598 -11.82 4.31 -19.39
C ALA A 598 -13.20 4.96 -19.64
N LYS A 599 -13.73 5.76 -18.69
CA LYS A 599 -15.03 6.42 -18.85
C LYS A 599 -14.97 7.56 -19.86
N HIS A 600 -15.95 7.60 -20.75
CA HIS A 600 -16.09 8.65 -21.74
C HIS A 600 -16.61 9.94 -21.11
N VAL A 601 -15.94 11.05 -21.41
CA VAL A 601 -16.29 12.41 -20.99
C VAL A 601 -16.16 13.38 -22.16
N GLN A 602 -16.68 14.61 -22.00
CA GLN A 602 -16.52 15.69 -22.98
C GLN A 602 -15.15 16.36 -22.77
N ILE A 603 -14.19 16.07 -23.64
CA ILE A 603 -12.83 16.64 -23.58
C ILE A 603 -12.75 17.80 -24.59
N PRO A 604 -12.23 18.99 -24.20
CA PRO A 604 -11.97 20.08 -25.13
C PRO A 604 -11.01 19.65 -26.24
N LYS A 605 -11.39 19.90 -27.51
CA LYS A 605 -10.58 19.49 -28.68
C LYS A 605 -9.18 20.07 -28.66
N ILE A 606 -9.00 21.27 -28.10
CA ILE A 606 -7.70 21.91 -27.96
C ILE A 606 -6.73 21.09 -27.07
N PHE A 607 -7.22 20.40 -26.05
CA PHE A 607 -6.37 19.56 -25.20
C PHE A 607 -5.95 18.27 -25.92
N VAL A 608 -6.89 17.64 -26.63
CA VAL A 608 -6.60 16.44 -27.44
C VAL A 608 -5.57 16.73 -28.53
N SER A 609 -5.56 17.95 -29.12
CA SER A 609 -4.61 18.33 -30.17
C SER A 609 -3.16 18.47 -29.66
N ARG A 610 -2.93 18.55 -28.35
CA ARG A 610 -1.59 18.59 -27.73
C ARG A 610 -0.94 17.21 -27.61
N GLY A 611 -1.70 16.16 -27.79
CA GLY A 611 -1.27 14.77 -27.67
C GLY A 611 -2.15 13.97 -26.72
N SER A 612 -1.99 12.65 -26.79
CA SER A 612 -2.60 11.69 -25.87
C SER A 612 -1.54 10.98 -25.04
N ILE A 613 -1.94 10.47 -23.87
CA ILE A 613 -1.11 9.71 -22.93
C ILE A 613 -0.90 8.26 -23.42
#